data_e8ca2bd16dc5b80f02d7c31e1bd3e53f
#
_entry.id   e8ca2bd16dc5b80f02d7c31e1bd3e53f
#
_cell.length_a   1.000
_cell.length_b   1.000
_cell.length_c   1.000
_cell.angle_alpha   90.00
_cell.angle_beta   90.00
_cell.angle_gamma   90.00
#
_symmetry.space_group_name_H-M   'P 1'
#
loop_
_entity.id
_entity.type
_entity.pdbx_description
1 polymer ?
#
loop_
_entity_poly.entity_id
_entity_poly.type
_entity_poly.pdbx_seq_one_letter_code
_entity_poly.pdbx_strand_id
1 'polypeptide(L)'
;MPAALCSDEDFISLWQSLKSATKLADSLGIDKRNVLRRRRNIEAKYNIQLLTDEKFFNTVNIENVKLEHNRRLEETRHNVRRGTTLEKGRVLVFSDAHFYPDDETTAFRALLECIKEFQPEVIICNGDAFDGTTNSRHSPINWNKAPSVVEELQAVQHYLTEIEKTTKFHSNLIWCLGNHDARFEQFLINQAPMYAGVPGTSLKDHFPIWKSCWSYFINNDTQIKHRWKGGKYGGANNTLHSGLNIVTGHTHVLSVDPYTDHSPHFKNGTRYGVQTGTLAYPKGNQFIDYCEDNPVNWRSGFVLMTWHKSQLLMPEMIQVYDEEQSEVQFRGKVFSV
;
A
#
# COMPACT_ATOMS: atom_id res chain seq x y z
N MET A 1 43.28 27.08 48.20
CA MET A 1 42.14 26.74 47.31
C MET A 1 40.89 26.85 48.16
N PRO A 2 39.84 27.51 47.76
CA PRO A 2 38.60 27.51 48.54
C PRO A 2 38.12 26.07 48.71
N ALA A 3 37.66 25.72 49.92
CA ALA A 3 37.13 24.41 50.27
C ALA A 3 36.00 24.04 49.27
N ALA A 4 35.99 22.78 48.84
CA ALA A 4 34.91 22.31 47.97
C ALA A 4 33.60 22.41 48.75
N LEU A 5 32.60 23.06 48.17
CA LEU A 5 31.26 23.29 48.72
C LEU A 5 30.50 21.98 49.06
N CYS A 6 30.92 20.86 48.50
CA CYS A 6 30.41 19.52 48.79
C CYS A 6 31.50 18.48 48.43
N SER A 7 31.39 17.23 48.91
CA SER A 7 32.28 16.13 48.53
C SER A 7 32.14 15.76 47.03
N ASP A 8 33.09 14.99 46.51
CA ASP A 8 32.96 14.49 45.12
C ASP A 8 31.76 13.51 44.96
N GLU A 9 31.48 12.73 46.02
CA GLU A 9 30.35 11.80 46.07
C GLU A 9 29.01 12.55 46.07
N ASP A 10 28.92 13.61 46.88
CA ASP A 10 27.70 14.46 46.85
C ASP A 10 27.52 15.15 45.51
N PHE A 11 28.61 15.60 44.89
CA PHE A 11 28.56 16.21 43.57
C PHE A 11 28.07 15.22 42.53
N ILE A 12 28.53 13.96 42.53
CA ILE A 12 28.10 12.88 41.65
C ILE A 12 26.62 12.59 41.86
N SER A 13 26.19 12.45 43.11
CA SER A 13 24.79 12.19 43.46
C SER A 13 23.86 13.30 42.98
N LEU A 14 24.24 14.57 43.25
CA LEU A 14 23.49 15.74 42.79
C LEU A 14 23.47 15.83 41.25
N TRP A 15 24.60 15.49 40.60
CA TRP A 15 24.65 15.45 39.13
C TRP A 15 23.72 14.38 38.56
N GLN A 16 23.70 13.16 39.12
CA GLN A 16 22.83 12.07 38.71
C GLN A 16 21.35 12.39 38.89
N SER A 17 21.02 13.17 39.92
CA SER A 17 19.66 13.65 40.17
C SER A 17 19.22 14.77 39.19
N LEU A 18 20.08 15.79 39.01
CA LEU A 18 19.74 17.01 38.25
C LEU A 18 20.10 16.93 36.78
N LYS A 19 21.13 16.15 36.43
CA LYS A 19 21.65 15.92 35.05
C LYS A 19 21.84 17.20 34.22
N SER A 20 21.98 18.34 34.88
CA SER A 20 22.05 19.66 34.26
C SER A 20 23.07 20.53 35.02
N ALA A 21 24.07 21.02 34.28
CA ALA A 21 25.08 21.91 34.85
C ALA A 21 24.50 23.25 35.35
N THR A 22 23.43 23.71 34.72
CA THR A 22 22.73 24.95 35.11
C THR A 22 21.98 24.74 36.42
N LYS A 23 21.15 23.71 36.52
CA LYS A 23 20.39 23.39 37.73
C LYS A 23 21.33 23.09 38.92
N LEU A 24 22.46 22.42 38.67
CA LEU A 24 23.44 22.15 39.71
C LEU A 24 24.19 23.43 40.16
N ALA A 25 24.49 24.33 39.22
CA ALA A 25 25.09 25.63 39.54
C ALA A 25 24.16 26.46 40.45
N ASP A 26 22.88 26.51 40.10
CA ASP A 26 21.85 27.21 40.90
C ASP A 26 21.69 26.57 42.28
N SER A 27 21.67 25.24 42.38
CA SER A 27 21.55 24.50 43.64
C SER A 27 22.73 24.70 44.58
N LEU A 28 23.93 24.83 44.03
CA LEU A 28 25.17 25.01 44.79
C LEU A 28 25.57 26.48 44.96
N GLY A 29 24.87 27.43 44.35
CA GLY A 29 25.18 28.85 44.39
C GLY A 29 26.54 29.21 43.76
N ILE A 30 26.97 28.48 42.71
CA ILE A 30 28.26 28.68 42.04
C ILE A 30 28.10 28.88 40.52
N ASP A 31 29.11 29.45 39.91
CA ASP A 31 29.14 29.65 38.47
C ASP A 31 29.11 28.30 37.69
N LYS A 32 28.34 28.24 36.67
CA LYS A 32 28.21 27.07 35.78
C LYS A 32 29.57 26.57 35.24
N ARG A 33 30.50 27.47 34.97
CA ARG A 33 31.85 27.10 34.49
C ARG A 33 32.61 26.29 35.54
N ASN A 34 32.43 26.62 36.84
CA ASN A 34 33.02 25.88 37.94
C ASN A 34 32.44 24.47 38.07
N VAL A 35 31.12 24.34 37.87
CA VAL A 35 30.41 23.05 37.81
C VAL A 35 30.96 22.19 36.69
N LEU A 36 31.07 22.74 35.47
CA LEU A 36 31.60 22.02 34.31
C LEU A 36 33.08 21.62 34.46
N ARG A 37 33.89 22.51 35.05
CA ARG A 37 35.30 22.20 35.34
C ARG A 37 35.40 21.06 36.38
N ARG A 38 34.63 21.13 37.45
CA ARG A 38 34.61 20.10 38.48
C ARG A 38 34.13 18.76 37.95
N ARG A 39 33.09 18.76 37.15
CA ARG A 39 32.61 17.57 36.46
C ARG A 39 33.71 16.87 35.69
N ARG A 40 34.47 17.59 34.85
CA ARG A 40 35.57 17.01 34.06
C ARG A 40 36.67 16.40 34.96
N ASN A 41 36.98 17.08 36.06
CA ASN A 41 37.99 16.57 37.04
C ASN A 41 37.51 15.27 37.71
N ILE A 42 36.23 15.19 38.08
CA ILE A 42 35.62 14.01 38.68
C ILE A 42 35.54 12.87 37.65
N GLU A 43 35.11 13.16 36.45
CA GLU A 43 35.08 12.17 35.34
C GLU A 43 36.46 11.57 35.09
N ALA A 44 37.50 12.39 35.06
CA ALA A 44 38.89 11.95 34.90
C ALA A 44 39.42 11.19 36.12
N LYS A 45 39.11 11.63 37.34
CA LYS A 45 39.59 11.02 38.58
C LYS A 45 39.03 9.63 38.84
N TYR A 46 37.74 9.44 38.56
CA TYR A 46 37.02 8.22 38.86
C TYR A 46 36.76 7.33 37.63
N ASN A 47 37.22 7.75 36.45
CA ASN A 47 36.97 7.09 35.15
C ASN A 47 35.48 6.81 34.93
N ILE A 48 34.64 7.80 35.22
CA ILE A 48 33.20 7.76 35.05
C ILE A 48 32.72 8.84 34.06
N GLN A 49 31.53 8.68 33.49
CA GLN A 49 30.93 9.69 32.67
C GLN A 49 29.65 10.22 33.30
N LEU A 50 29.63 11.51 33.61
CA LEU A 50 28.48 12.21 34.18
C LEU A 50 27.61 12.79 33.02
N LEU A 51 26.60 12.04 32.61
CA LEU A 51 25.75 12.41 31.48
C LEU A 51 24.81 13.56 31.84
N THR A 52 24.58 14.45 30.88
CA THR A 52 23.46 15.43 30.93
C THR A 52 22.21 14.82 30.32
N ASP A 53 21.05 15.36 30.67
CA ASP A 53 19.78 14.91 30.06
C ASP A 53 19.85 14.95 28.54
N GLU A 54 20.35 16.03 27.93
CA GLU A 54 20.51 16.15 26.49
C GLU A 54 21.47 15.11 25.91
N LYS A 55 22.61 14.82 26.59
CA LYS A 55 23.55 13.79 26.14
C LYS A 55 23.04 12.37 26.41
N PHE A 56 22.32 12.18 27.51
CA PHE A 56 21.66 10.90 27.78
C PHE A 56 20.60 10.60 26.73
N PHE A 57 19.72 11.54 26.41
CA PHE A 57 18.77 11.42 25.33
C PHE A 57 19.45 11.22 23.98
N ASN A 58 20.48 11.98 23.66
CA ASN A 58 21.20 11.86 22.39
C ASN A 58 22.01 10.55 22.28
N THR A 59 22.59 10.03 23.36
CA THR A 59 23.43 8.81 23.31
C THR A 59 22.57 7.54 23.29
N VAL A 60 21.48 7.50 24.04
CA VAL A 60 20.55 6.36 24.07
C VAL A 60 19.68 6.33 22.81
N ASN A 61 19.34 7.50 22.25
CA ASN A 61 18.45 7.58 21.10
C ASN A 61 19.12 7.34 19.74
N ILE A 62 20.40 7.64 19.54
CA ILE A 62 21.01 7.54 18.20
C ILE A 62 21.07 6.10 17.71
N GLU A 63 21.46 5.13 18.52
CA GLU A 63 21.48 3.73 18.14
C GLU A 63 20.07 3.17 18.01
N ASN A 64 19.18 3.47 18.95
CA ASN A 64 17.78 3.07 18.88
C ASN A 64 17.06 3.71 17.68
N VAL A 65 17.32 4.99 17.38
CA VAL A 65 16.77 5.67 16.21
C VAL A 65 17.29 5.04 14.92
N LYS A 66 18.57 4.67 14.84
CA LYS A 66 19.12 3.98 13.67
C LYS A 66 18.53 2.58 13.49
N LEU A 67 18.40 1.81 14.58
CA LEU A 67 17.77 0.49 14.56
C LEU A 67 16.30 0.59 14.14
N GLU A 68 15.57 1.53 14.72
CA GLU A 68 14.17 1.77 14.36
C GLU A 68 14.01 2.24 12.90
N HIS A 69 14.88 3.12 12.44
CA HIS A 69 14.90 3.56 11.04
C HIS A 69 15.14 2.39 10.08
N ASN A 70 16.15 1.54 10.34
CA ASN A 70 16.43 0.38 9.51
C ASN A 70 15.26 -0.62 9.54
N ARG A 71 14.67 -0.87 10.71
CA ARG A 71 13.49 -1.72 10.85
C ARG A 71 12.33 -1.20 10.01
N ARG A 72 12.06 0.09 10.07
CA ARG A 72 10.99 0.70 9.27
C ARG A 72 11.26 0.60 7.76
N LEU A 73 12.49 0.80 7.30
CA LEU A 73 12.83 0.63 5.88
C LEU A 73 12.57 -0.81 5.39
N GLU A 74 12.80 -1.81 6.24
CA GLU A 74 12.47 -3.20 5.91
C GLU A 74 10.96 -3.44 5.95
N GLU A 75 10.26 -2.95 6.95
CA GLU A 75 8.80 -3.11 7.12
C GLU A 75 8.00 -2.42 6.01
N THR A 76 8.44 -1.26 5.54
CA THR A 76 7.78 -0.53 4.44
C THR A 76 8.07 -1.13 3.08
N ARG A 77 9.10 -1.94 2.92
CA ARG A 77 9.42 -2.59 1.66
C ARG A 77 8.29 -3.53 1.22
N HIS A 78 7.77 -3.35 0.02
CA HIS A 78 6.74 -4.21 -0.55
C HIS A 78 7.30 -5.57 -0.93
N ASN A 79 6.53 -6.63 -0.67
CA ASN A 79 6.95 -7.98 -1.06
C ASN A 79 6.94 -8.12 -2.59
N VAL A 80 7.94 -8.79 -3.15
CA VAL A 80 7.96 -9.09 -4.59
C VAL A 80 6.82 -10.05 -4.92
N ARG A 81 6.68 -11.12 -4.12
CA ARG A 81 5.65 -12.16 -4.30
C ARG A 81 5.01 -12.51 -2.97
N ARG A 82 3.70 -12.77 -3.03
CA ARG A 82 2.92 -13.47 -2.00
C ARG A 82 2.12 -14.56 -2.67
N GLY A 83 1.52 -15.45 -1.92
CA GLY A 83 0.64 -16.47 -2.48
C GLY A 83 -0.06 -17.30 -1.42
N THR A 84 -0.99 -18.11 -1.89
CA THR A 84 -1.74 -19.08 -1.10
C THR A 84 -2.03 -20.34 -1.90
N THR A 85 -2.45 -21.38 -1.21
CA THR A 85 -3.05 -22.57 -1.81
C THR A 85 -4.54 -22.57 -1.57
N LEU A 86 -5.33 -22.92 -2.59
CA LEU A 86 -6.77 -22.94 -2.55
C LEU A 86 -7.29 -24.20 -3.25
N GLU A 87 -7.76 -25.19 -2.51
CA GLU A 87 -8.35 -26.40 -3.08
C GLU A 87 -9.75 -26.13 -3.63
N LYS A 88 -10.56 -25.40 -2.86
CA LYS A 88 -11.91 -24.98 -3.20
C LYS A 88 -12.15 -23.61 -2.58
N GLY A 89 -12.76 -22.70 -3.35
CA GLY A 89 -13.11 -21.37 -2.87
C GLY A 89 -13.22 -20.36 -3.98
N ARG A 90 -13.46 -19.11 -3.59
CA ARG A 90 -13.64 -17.97 -4.50
C ARG A 90 -12.62 -16.90 -4.21
N VAL A 91 -12.17 -16.25 -5.27
CA VAL A 91 -11.30 -15.07 -5.21
C VAL A 91 -11.95 -13.98 -6.05
N LEU A 92 -12.10 -12.82 -5.46
CA LEU A 92 -12.61 -11.67 -6.15
C LEU A 92 -11.43 -10.75 -6.48
N VAL A 93 -11.32 -10.35 -7.75
CA VAL A 93 -10.21 -9.51 -8.24
C VAL A 93 -10.77 -8.29 -8.92
N PHE A 94 -10.42 -7.13 -8.41
CA PHE A 94 -10.70 -5.83 -9.00
C PHE A 94 -9.41 -5.05 -9.21
N SER A 95 -9.41 -4.07 -10.09
CA SER A 95 -8.25 -3.20 -10.35
C SER A 95 -8.66 -1.83 -10.85
N ASP A 96 -7.67 -0.95 -10.99
CA ASP A 96 -7.82 0.34 -11.65
C ASP A 96 -9.03 1.12 -11.09
N ALA A 97 -9.11 1.12 -9.76
CA ALA A 97 -10.21 1.79 -9.07
C ALA A 97 -10.08 3.30 -9.12
N HIS A 98 -8.82 3.81 -9.12
CA HIS A 98 -8.55 5.24 -9.15
C HIS A 98 -9.52 6.01 -8.23
N PHE A 99 -9.64 5.54 -6.98
CA PHE A 99 -10.63 6.06 -6.05
C PHE A 99 -10.54 7.57 -5.91
N TYR A 100 -11.62 8.21 -6.27
CA TYR A 100 -11.72 9.65 -6.30
C TYR A 100 -12.65 10.13 -5.17
N PRO A 101 -12.39 11.31 -4.55
CA PRO A 101 -13.30 11.85 -3.55
C PRO A 101 -14.72 11.99 -4.08
N ASP A 102 -15.69 11.51 -3.29
CA ASP A 102 -17.13 11.63 -3.55
C ASP A 102 -17.61 11.02 -4.89
N ASP A 103 -16.88 10.01 -5.43
CA ASP A 103 -17.22 9.33 -6.70
C ASP A 103 -17.43 7.82 -6.48
N GLU A 104 -18.59 7.46 -5.91
CA GLU A 104 -18.98 6.05 -5.73
C GLU A 104 -19.59 5.47 -6.99
N THR A 105 -18.83 4.63 -7.69
CA THR A 105 -19.22 4.04 -8.96
C THR A 105 -20.17 2.84 -8.81
N THR A 106 -20.95 2.56 -9.87
CA THR A 106 -21.81 1.36 -9.94
C THR A 106 -20.99 0.08 -9.78
N ALA A 107 -19.79 0.02 -10.37
CA ALA A 107 -18.90 -1.12 -10.22
C ALA A 107 -18.48 -1.36 -8.75
N PHE A 108 -18.25 -0.30 -7.98
CA PHE A 108 -17.91 -0.42 -6.56
C PHE A 108 -19.08 -0.94 -5.73
N ARG A 109 -20.29 -0.43 -5.94
CA ARG A 109 -21.50 -0.96 -5.29
C ARG A 109 -21.71 -2.44 -5.61
N ALA A 110 -21.58 -2.81 -6.90
CA ALA A 110 -21.65 -4.22 -7.32
C ALA A 110 -20.58 -5.09 -6.66
N LEU A 111 -19.36 -4.56 -6.48
CA LEU A 111 -18.28 -5.25 -5.76
C LEU A 111 -18.71 -5.58 -4.32
N LEU A 112 -19.26 -4.62 -3.58
CA LEU A 112 -19.73 -4.84 -2.21
C LEU A 112 -20.86 -5.89 -2.15
N GLU A 113 -21.84 -5.83 -3.06
CA GLU A 113 -22.91 -6.84 -3.13
C GLU A 113 -22.35 -8.23 -3.46
N CYS A 114 -21.40 -8.34 -4.39
CA CYS A 114 -20.72 -9.61 -4.67
C CYS A 114 -19.93 -10.14 -3.47
N ILE A 115 -19.28 -9.28 -2.68
CA ILE A 115 -18.60 -9.70 -1.46
C ILE A 115 -19.62 -10.24 -0.44
N LYS A 116 -20.74 -9.57 -0.26
CA LYS A 116 -21.83 -10.03 0.64
C LYS A 116 -22.40 -11.38 0.20
N GLU A 117 -22.68 -11.54 -1.08
CA GLU A 117 -23.28 -12.76 -1.65
C GLU A 117 -22.32 -13.94 -1.63
N PHE A 118 -21.10 -13.76 -2.13
CA PHE A 118 -20.18 -14.85 -2.39
C PHE A 118 -19.17 -15.11 -1.27
N GLN A 119 -18.93 -14.15 -0.38
CA GLN A 119 -17.96 -14.23 0.73
C GLN A 119 -16.63 -14.87 0.25
N PRO A 120 -15.89 -14.23 -0.66
CA PRO A 120 -14.67 -14.80 -1.22
C PRO A 120 -13.59 -14.99 -0.15
N GLU A 121 -12.81 -16.06 -0.23
CA GLU A 121 -11.70 -16.36 0.67
C GLU A 121 -10.53 -15.39 0.52
N VAL A 122 -10.41 -14.78 -0.66
CA VAL A 122 -9.38 -13.77 -0.95
C VAL A 122 -10.01 -12.65 -1.77
N ILE A 123 -9.74 -11.42 -1.39
CA ILE A 123 -10.09 -10.23 -2.16
C ILE A 123 -8.79 -9.55 -2.58
N ILE A 124 -8.64 -9.31 -3.87
CA ILE A 124 -7.41 -8.76 -4.45
C ILE A 124 -7.72 -7.44 -5.14
N CYS A 125 -7.17 -6.36 -4.61
CA CYS A 125 -6.97 -5.12 -5.35
C CYS A 125 -5.75 -5.32 -6.25
N ASN A 126 -5.98 -5.45 -7.55
CA ASN A 126 -4.91 -5.70 -8.53
C ASN A 126 -4.35 -4.39 -9.11
N GLY A 127 -4.10 -3.43 -8.24
CA GLY A 127 -3.38 -2.20 -8.51
C GLY A 127 -4.23 -1.02 -8.96
N ASP A 128 -3.58 0.14 -8.91
CA ASP A 128 -4.13 1.43 -9.26
C ASP A 128 -5.42 1.76 -8.49
N ALA A 129 -5.39 1.54 -7.17
CA ALA A 129 -6.41 2.03 -6.25
C ALA A 129 -6.20 3.52 -5.93
N PHE A 130 -4.94 3.91 -5.70
CA PHE A 130 -4.49 5.30 -5.57
C PHE A 130 -4.13 5.84 -6.95
N ASP A 131 -4.63 7.01 -7.34
CA ASP A 131 -4.30 7.58 -8.64
C ASP A 131 -2.97 8.33 -8.65
N GLY A 132 -2.68 9.11 -7.61
CA GLY A 132 -1.46 9.90 -7.51
C GLY A 132 -1.39 10.99 -8.58
N THR A 133 -2.48 11.64 -8.88
CA THR A 133 -2.59 12.66 -9.92
C THR A 133 -1.56 13.77 -9.73
N THR A 134 -1.47 14.34 -8.52
CA THR A 134 -0.51 15.41 -8.19
C THR A 134 0.94 14.94 -8.10
N ASN A 135 1.15 13.63 -7.96
CA ASN A 135 2.49 13.00 -7.95
C ASN A 135 2.90 12.49 -9.35
N SER A 136 2.06 12.72 -10.36
CA SER A 136 2.34 12.32 -11.74
C SER A 136 3.50 13.12 -12.33
N ARG A 137 4.32 12.43 -13.16
CA ARG A 137 5.32 13.08 -13.99
C ARG A 137 4.73 13.75 -15.24
N HIS A 138 3.48 13.49 -15.55
CA HIS A 138 2.77 14.08 -16.67
C HIS A 138 2.20 15.43 -16.24
N SER A 139 2.41 16.45 -17.06
CA SER A 139 1.84 17.78 -16.82
C SER A 139 0.32 17.74 -16.90
N PRO A 140 -0.39 18.49 -16.04
CA PRO A 140 -1.83 18.69 -16.21
C PRO A 140 -2.13 19.29 -17.61
N ILE A 141 -3.21 18.86 -18.23
CA ILE A 141 -3.63 19.34 -19.55
C ILE A 141 -4.45 20.62 -19.42
N ASN A 142 -5.13 20.81 -18.28
CA ASN A 142 -5.99 21.97 -18.06
C ASN A 142 -5.86 22.53 -16.63
N TRP A 143 -6.68 23.55 -16.30
CA TRP A 143 -6.69 24.24 -15.02
C TRP A 143 -7.58 23.56 -13.98
N ASN A 144 -8.08 22.33 -14.22
CA ASN A 144 -8.88 21.61 -13.26
C ASN A 144 -8.04 21.29 -12.02
N LYS A 145 -8.61 21.57 -10.85
CA LYS A 145 -7.95 21.29 -9.59
C LYS A 145 -8.04 19.79 -9.31
N ALA A 146 -6.92 19.08 -9.47
CA ALA A 146 -6.81 17.72 -8.99
C ALA A 146 -6.94 17.65 -7.46
N PRO A 147 -7.44 16.54 -6.89
CA PRO A 147 -7.43 16.34 -5.46
C PRO A 147 -5.99 16.34 -4.94
N SER A 148 -5.82 16.81 -3.72
CA SER A 148 -4.54 16.72 -3.02
C SER A 148 -4.25 15.25 -2.65
N VAL A 149 -2.98 14.93 -2.37
CA VAL A 149 -2.57 13.60 -1.89
C VAL A 149 -3.37 13.16 -0.66
N VAL A 150 -3.69 14.08 0.24
CA VAL A 150 -4.49 13.79 1.45
C VAL A 150 -5.92 13.40 1.08
N GLU A 151 -6.55 14.13 0.16
CA GLU A 151 -7.91 13.83 -0.30
C GLU A 151 -7.96 12.48 -1.04
N GLU A 152 -6.96 12.17 -1.88
CA GLU A 152 -6.85 10.88 -2.54
C GLU A 152 -6.64 9.73 -1.52
N LEU A 153 -5.73 9.89 -0.55
CA LEU A 153 -5.52 8.87 0.49
C LEU A 153 -6.77 8.63 1.33
N GLN A 154 -7.52 9.69 1.65
CA GLN A 154 -8.78 9.59 2.38
C GLN A 154 -9.87 8.87 1.55
N ALA A 155 -9.96 9.14 0.25
CA ALA A 155 -10.85 8.42 -0.64
C ALA A 155 -10.52 6.92 -0.69
N VAL A 156 -9.26 6.57 -0.94
CA VAL A 156 -8.81 5.17 -0.92
C VAL A 156 -9.11 4.50 0.43
N GLN A 157 -8.84 5.19 1.54
CA GLN A 157 -9.12 4.67 2.89
C GLN A 157 -10.61 4.43 3.09
N HIS A 158 -11.47 5.34 2.64
CA HIS A 158 -12.92 5.20 2.74
C HIS A 158 -13.39 3.93 2.01
N TYR A 159 -13.09 3.81 0.72
CA TYR A 159 -13.56 2.69 -0.09
C TYR A 159 -12.96 1.34 0.33
N LEU A 160 -11.69 1.28 0.68
CA LEU A 160 -11.08 0.04 1.19
C LEU A 160 -11.69 -0.37 2.54
N THR A 161 -12.03 0.59 3.41
CA THR A 161 -12.70 0.33 4.68
C THR A 161 -14.11 -0.24 4.48
N GLU A 162 -14.85 0.18 3.46
CA GLU A 162 -16.17 -0.42 3.15
C GLU A 162 -16.01 -1.89 2.69
N ILE A 163 -14.96 -2.21 1.91
CA ILE A 163 -14.63 -3.60 1.57
C ILE A 163 -14.29 -4.39 2.84
N GLU A 164 -13.47 -3.84 3.73
CA GLU A 164 -13.07 -4.47 4.99
C GLU A 164 -14.25 -4.79 5.90
N LYS A 165 -15.21 -3.88 6.01
CA LYS A 165 -16.45 -4.07 6.79
C LYS A 165 -17.37 -5.14 6.19
N THR A 166 -17.35 -5.29 4.89
CA THR A 166 -18.24 -6.19 4.15
C THR A 166 -17.75 -7.63 4.14
N THR A 167 -16.44 -7.84 4.19
CA THR A 167 -15.83 -9.18 4.14
C THR A 167 -15.71 -9.82 5.53
N LYS A 168 -15.79 -11.16 5.57
CA LYS A 168 -15.49 -11.97 6.78
C LYS A 168 -14.02 -12.40 6.85
N PHE A 169 -13.26 -12.28 5.76
CA PHE A 169 -11.92 -12.83 5.61
C PHE A 169 -10.84 -11.73 5.57
N HIS A 170 -10.83 -10.85 6.57
CA HIS A 170 -9.88 -9.71 6.65
C HIS A 170 -8.40 -10.09 6.46
N SER A 171 -8.01 -11.31 6.89
CA SER A 171 -6.62 -11.76 6.74
C SER A 171 -6.19 -11.97 5.28
N ASN A 172 -7.14 -12.06 4.35
CA ASN A 172 -6.94 -12.36 2.94
C ASN A 172 -7.17 -11.16 2.01
N LEU A 173 -7.03 -9.95 2.53
CA LEU A 173 -7.04 -8.72 1.74
C LEU A 173 -5.65 -8.45 1.16
N ILE A 174 -5.54 -8.47 -0.15
CA ILE A 174 -4.27 -8.38 -0.89
C ILE A 174 -4.30 -7.16 -1.81
N TRP A 175 -3.18 -6.43 -1.84
CA TRP A 175 -2.98 -5.35 -2.78
C TRP A 175 -1.76 -5.63 -3.65
N CYS A 176 -1.99 -6.03 -4.91
CA CYS A 176 -0.95 -6.09 -5.93
C CYS A 176 -0.74 -4.68 -6.47
N LEU A 177 0.42 -4.07 -6.19
CA LEU A 177 0.66 -2.67 -6.51
C LEU A 177 0.68 -2.41 -8.01
N GLY A 178 0.02 -1.33 -8.39
CA GLY A 178 0.04 -0.77 -9.73
C GLY A 178 1.08 0.34 -9.90
N ASN A 179 1.12 0.91 -11.08
CA ASN A 179 2.05 2.00 -11.38
C ASN A 179 1.59 3.34 -10.78
N HIS A 180 0.30 3.54 -10.60
CA HIS A 180 -0.24 4.71 -9.94
C HIS A 180 -0.01 4.63 -8.43
N ASP A 181 -0.26 3.49 -7.81
CA ASP A 181 0.05 3.27 -6.39
C ASP A 181 1.51 3.60 -6.07
N ALA A 182 2.43 3.19 -6.95
CA ALA A 182 3.85 3.44 -6.79
C ALA A 182 4.24 4.93 -6.86
N ARG A 183 3.42 5.81 -7.46
CA ARG A 183 3.71 7.25 -7.61
C ARG A 183 3.93 7.92 -6.27
N PHE A 184 3.18 7.50 -5.24
CA PHE A 184 3.29 8.06 -3.89
C PHE A 184 4.72 7.96 -3.35
N GLU A 185 5.27 6.75 -3.28
CA GLU A 185 6.62 6.53 -2.77
C GLU A 185 7.68 7.00 -3.76
N GLN A 186 7.49 6.81 -5.07
CA GLN A 186 8.43 7.27 -6.08
C GLN A 186 8.64 8.79 -6.05
N PHE A 187 7.56 9.57 -5.84
CA PHE A 187 7.68 11.01 -5.70
C PHE A 187 8.52 11.38 -4.47
N LEU A 188 8.25 10.78 -3.32
CA LEU A 188 9.00 11.03 -2.08
C LEU A 188 10.47 10.61 -2.21
N ILE A 189 10.74 9.44 -2.79
CA ILE A 189 12.11 8.95 -3.03
C ILE A 189 12.89 9.92 -3.91
N ASN A 190 12.27 10.47 -4.95
CA ASN A 190 12.93 11.35 -5.90
C ASN A 190 13.09 12.79 -5.38
N GLN A 191 12.08 13.34 -4.70
CA GLN A 191 12.03 14.75 -4.32
C GLN A 191 12.45 15.00 -2.87
N ALA A 192 12.28 14.01 -1.99
CA ALA A 192 12.49 14.16 -0.56
C ALA A 192 13.11 12.90 0.08
N PRO A 193 14.25 12.37 -0.43
CA PRO A 193 14.86 11.13 0.05
C PRO A 193 15.22 11.16 1.53
N MET A 194 15.39 12.35 2.12
CA MET A 194 15.67 12.53 3.54
C MET A 194 14.51 12.08 4.46
N TYR A 195 13.31 11.91 3.93
CA TYR A 195 12.14 11.42 4.67
C TYR A 195 12.02 9.89 4.69
N ALA A 196 13.00 9.16 4.16
CA ALA A 196 13.01 7.70 4.19
C ALA A 196 12.81 7.17 5.62
N GLY A 197 11.85 6.25 5.80
CA GLY A 197 11.53 5.66 7.10
C GLY A 197 10.73 6.54 8.08
N VAL A 198 10.35 7.75 7.70
CA VAL A 198 9.42 8.57 8.49
C VAL A 198 8.02 7.95 8.38
N PRO A 199 7.25 7.81 9.50
CA PRO A 199 5.88 7.35 9.46
C PRO A 199 5.01 8.15 8.50
N GLY A 200 4.20 7.44 7.69
CA GLY A 200 3.34 8.06 6.68
C GLY A 200 3.99 8.25 5.31
N THR A 201 5.26 7.88 5.12
CA THR A 201 5.95 7.97 3.82
C THR A 201 5.83 6.71 2.96
N SER A 202 5.16 5.67 3.44
CA SER A 202 4.83 4.46 2.67
C SER A 202 3.33 4.23 2.61
N LEU A 203 2.81 3.72 1.51
CA LEU A 203 1.40 3.31 1.39
C LEU A 203 1.00 2.27 2.44
N LYS A 204 1.91 1.42 2.88
CA LYS A 204 1.66 0.46 3.97
C LYS A 204 1.29 1.14 5.29
N ASP A 205 1.80 2.33 5.55
CA ASP A 205 1.48 3.08 6.77
C ASP A 205 0.01 3.52 6.78
N HIS A 206 -0.55 3.80 5.61
CA HIS A 206 -1.93 4.24 5.43
C HIS A 206 -2.92 3.07 5.36
N PHE A 207 -2.48 1.90 4.86
CA PHE A 207 -3.34 0.74 4.60
C PHE A 207 -2.80 -0.55 5.25
N PRO A 208 -2.66 -0.62 6.57
CA PRO A 208 -1.96 -1.71 7.25
C PRO A 208 -2.67 -3.07 7.19
N ILE A 209 -3.98 -3.09 6.91
CA ILE A 209 -4.78 -4.32 6.78
C ILE A 209 -4.51 -5.02 5.44
N TRP A 210 -4.21 -4.24 4.39
CA TRP A 210 -3.97 -4.76 3.05
C TRP A 210 -2.53 -5.23 2.87
N LYS A 211 -2.38 -6.53 2.56
CA LYS A 211 -1.06 -7.14 2.38
C LYS A 211 -0.50 -6.82 0.98
N SER A 212 0.37 -5.82 0.89
CA SER A 212 0.92 -5.38 -0.40
C SER A 212 1.97 -6.33 -0.97
N CYS A 213 1.99 -6.45 -2.32
CA CYS A 213 2.99 -7.18 -3.09
C CYS A 213 3.00 -6.68 -4.55
N TRP A 214 4.00 -7.10 -5.34
CA TRP A 214 4.02 -6.85 -6.79
C TRP A 214 3.31 -7.94 -7.58
N SER A 215 3.20 -9.15 -7.03
CA SER A 215 2.42 -10.24 -7.61
C SER A 215 1.92 -11.20 -6.54
N TYR A 216 0.76 -11.78 -6.80
CA TYR A 216 0.15 -12.79 -5.94
C TYR A 216 -0.06 -14.10 -6.69
N PHE A 217 0.23 -15.22 -6.05
CA PHE A 217 0.08 -16.55 -6.65
C PHE A 217 -0.97 -17.36 -5.92
N ILE A 218 -1.78 -18.08 -6.69
CA ILE A 218 -2.70 -19.09 -6.18
C ILE A 218 -2.30 -20.43 -6.80
N ASN A 219 -2.11 -21.44 -5.97
CA ASN A 219 -1.70 -22.81 -6.35
C ASN A 219 -0.46 -22.91 -7.25
N ASN A 220 0.38 -21.87 -7.31
CA ASN A 220 1.54 -21.76 -8.17
C ASN A 220 1.26 -21.85 -9.69
N ASP A 221 0.01 -21.94 -10.10
CA ASP A 221 -0.44 -22.01 -11.50
C ASP A 221 -1.21 -20.78 -11.96
N THR A 222 -1.58 -19.92 -11.03
CA THR A 222 -2.32 -18.67 -11.29
C THR A 222 -1.54 -17.50 -10.71
N GLN A 223 -1.13 -16.56 -11.58
CA GLN A 223 -0.44 -15.34 -11.19
C GLN A 223 -1.36 -14.13 -11.38
N ILE A 224 -1.44 -13.30 -10.35
CA ILE A 224 -2.17 -12.04 -10.36
C ILE A 224 -1.14 -10.91 -10.17
N LYS A 225 -1.13 -9.96 -11.08
CA LYS A 225 -0.25 -8.79 -11.06
C LYS A 225 -0.88 -7.65 -11.86
N HIS A 226 -0.61 -6.42 -11.48
CA HIS A 226 -1.27 -5.28 -12.12
C HIS A 226 -0.96 -5.20 -13.62
N ARG A 227 0.28 -5.12 -14.01
CA ARG A 227 0.67 -4.94 -15.41
C ARG A 227 1.69 -5.97 -15.90
N TRP A 228 1.55 -6.31 -17.18
CA TRP A 228 2.57 -7.00 -17.93
C TRP A 228 2.51 -6.53 -19.39
N LYS A 229 2.08 -7.36 -20.33
CA LYS A 229 1.89 -6.96 -21.72
C LYS A 229 0.49 -6.38 -21.89
N GLY A 230 0.40 -5.19 -22.45
CA GLY A 230 -0.86 -4.53 -22.78
C GLY A 230 -1.31 -4.79 -24.20
N GLY A 231 -2.26 -3.98 -24.67
CA GLY A 231 -2.81 -3.99 -26.01
C GLY A 231 -4.05 -4.87 -26.16
N LYS A 232 -4.60 -4.91 -27.38
CA LYS A 232 -5.88 -5.55 -27.73
C LYS A 232 -6.00 -7.00 -27.26
N TYR A 233 -4.91 -7.74 -27.29
CA TYR A 233 -4.84 -9.17 -26.93
C TYR A 233 -4.05 -9.41 -25.65
N GLY A 234 -4.07 -8.46 -24.71
CA GLY A 234 -3.28 -8.51 -23.47
C GLY A 234 -3.49 -9.81 -22.69
N GLY A 235 -4.73 -10.20 -22.44
CA GLY A 235 -5.06 -11.45 -21.74
C GLY A 235 -4.48 -12.68 -22.43
N ALA A 236 -4.80 -12.89 -23.69
CA ALA A 236 -4.30 -14.02 -24.49
C ALA A 236 -2.77 -14.05 -24.56
N ASN A 237 -2.11 -12.92 -24.84
CA ASN A 237 -0.67 -12.83 -24.90
C ASN A 237 0.00 -13.14 -23.55
N ASN A 238 -0.57 -12.64 -22.46
CA ASN A 238 -0.02 -12.84 -21.13
C ASN A 238 -0.08 -14.32 -20.70
N THR A 239 -1.21 -15.01 -20.94
CA THR A 239 -1.30 -16.44 -20.62
C THR A 239 -0.41 -17.30 -21.53
N LEU A 240 -0.30 -16.96 -22.82
CA LEU A 240 0.61 -17.65 -23.74
C LEU A 240 2.06 -17.56 -23.28
N HIS A 241 2.53 -16.35 -22.96
CA HIS A 241 3.93 -16.13 -22.60
C HIS A 241 4.28 -16.53 -21.18
N SER A 242 3.34 -16.52 -20.23
CA SER A 242 3.59 -16.94 -18.85
C SER A 242 3.58 -18.44 -18.67
N GLY A 243 2.82 -19.16 -19.48
CA GLY A 243 2.52 -20.56 -19.26
C GLY A 243 1.59 -20.82 -18.06
N LEU A 244 0.94 -19.77 -17.52
CA LEU A 244 0.09 -19.80 -16.32
C LEU A 244 -1.31 -19.26 -16.64
N ASN A 245 -2.26 -19.48 -15.72
CA ASN A 245 -3.37 -18.56 -15.60
C ASN A 245 -2.79 -17.20 -15.18
N ILE A 246 -3.16 -16.13 -15.86
CA ILE A 246 -2.65 -14.80 -15.55
C ILE A 246 -3.75 -13.77 -15.51
N VAL A 247 -3.74 -12.96 -14.45
CA VAL A 247 -4.71 -11.90 -14.23
C VAL A 247 -3.98 -10.57 -14.20
N THR A 248 -4.40 -9.65 -15.07
CA THR A 248 -3.82 -8.31 -15.17
C THR A 248 -4.90 -7.23 -15.11
N GLY A 249 -4.54 -6.05 -14.62
CA GLY A 249 -5.26 -4.79 -14.71
C GLY A 249 -4.63 -3.86 -15.75
N HIS A 250 -4.50 -2.57 -15.43
CA HIS A 250 -3.75 -1.53 -16.14
C HIS A 250 -4.34 -1.10 -17.49
N THR A 251 -4.96 -2.00 -18.20
CA THR A 251 -5.52 -1.72 -19.55
C THR A 251 -6.96 -1.25 -19.50
N HIS A 252 -7.60 -1.34 -18.34
CA HIS A 252 -9.03 -1.11 -18.12
C HIS A 252 -9.95 -1.98 -19.01
N VAL A 253 -9.39 -2.96 -19.72
CA VAL A 253 -10.14 -3.93 -20.51
C VAL A 253 -10.68 -5.03 -19.61
N LEU A 254 -11.93 -5.41 -19.77
CA LEU A 254 -12.53 -6.56 -19.10
C LEU A 254 -12.64 -7.71 -20.09
N SER A 255 -11.84 -8.77 -19.89
CA SER A 255 -11.84 -9.94 -20.76
C SER A 255 -11.39 -11.21 -20.04
N VAL A 256 -11.84 -12.35 -20.58
CA VAL A 256 -11.37 -13.69 -20.24
C VAL A 256 -11.02 -14.43 -21.53
N ASP A 257 -9.75 -14.71 -21.71
CA ASP A 257 -9.18 -15.33 -22.91
C ASP A 257 -8.69 -16.75 -22.60
N PRO A 258 -9.43 -17.81 -22.97
CA PRO A 258 -8.95 -19.19 -22.79
C PRO A 258 -7.85 -19.52 -23.79
N TYR A 259 -6.85 -20.25 -23.33
CA TYR A 259 -5.78 -20.79 -24.14
C TYR A 259 -5.59 -22.27 -23.82
N THR A 260 -5.68 -23.14 -24.81
CA THR A 260 -5.53 -24.59 -24.64
C THR A 260 -4.27 -25.09 -25.34
N ASP A 261 -3.47 -25.84 -24.60
CA ASP A 261 -2.28 -26.53 -25.12
C ASP A 261 -2.10 -27.89 -24.43
N HIS A 262 -1.00 -28.57 -24.70
CA HIS A 262 -0.69 -29.87 -24.11
C HIS A 262 -0.03 -29.79 -22.72
N SER A 263 -0.25 -28.68 -21.96
CA SER A 263 0.34 -28.54 -20.62
C SER A 263 -0.22 -29.60 -19.66
N PRO A 264 0.64 -30.38 -18.98
CA PRO A 264 0.19 -31.35 -17.99
C PRO A 264 -0.30 -30.74 -16.69
N HIS A 265 -0.05 -29.44 -16.46
CA HIS A 265 -0.44 -28.74 -15.23
C HIS A 265 -1.92 -28.38 -15.17
N PHE A 266 -2.56 -28.25 -16.33
CA PHE A 266 -3.96 -27.80 -16.40
C PHE A 266 -4.87 -28.93 -16.88
N LYS A 267 -5.98 -29.05 -16.17
CA LYS A 267 -7.01 -30.00 -16.59
C LYS A 267 -7.49 -29.62 -18.01
N ASN A 268 -7.47 -30.56 -18.92
CA ASN A 268 -7.79 -30.36 -20.34
C ASN A 268 -6.80 -29.39 -21.06
N GLY A 269 -5.61 -29.08 -20.49
CA GLY A 269 -4.64 -28.17 -21.08
C GLY A 269 -5.09 -26.71 -21.16
N THR A 270 -6.20 -26.32 -20.50
CA THR A 270 -6.74 -24.96 -20.61
C THR A 270 -6.32 -24.09 -19.43
N ARG A 271 -5.79 -22.91 -19.75
CA ARG A 271 -5.50 -21.82 -18.85
C ARG A 271 -6.12 -20.52 -19.34
N TYR A 272 -6.21 -19.52 -18.47
CA TYR A 272 -6.94 -18.30 -18.74
C TYR A 272 -6.05 -17.06 -18.63
N GLY A 273 -6.09 -16.19 -19.65
CA GLY A 273 -5.63 -14.82 -19.56
C GLY A 273 -6.79 -13.91 -19.22
N VAL A 274 -6.68 -13.18 -18.11
CA VAL A 274 -7.76 -12.35 -17.60
C VAL A 274 -7.31 -10.91 -17.53
N GLN A 275 -8.16 -9.99 -17.97
CA GLN A 275 -8.04 -8.57 -17.72
C GLN A 275 -9.24 -8.13 -16.88
N THR A 276 -9.00 -7.43 -15.80
CA THR A 276 -9.98 -7.23 -14.72
C THR A 276 -10.91 -6.04 -14.90
N GLY A 277 -10.75 -5.28 -16.00
CA GLY A 277 -11.53 -4.05 -16.18
C GLY A 277 -11.05 -2.91 -15.30
N THR A 278 -11.94 -2.02 -14.96
CA THR A 278 -11.71 -0.91 -14.02
C THR A 278 -12.89 -0.79 -13.07
N LEU A 279 -12.67 -0.42 -11.79
CA LEU A 279 -13.76 -0.03 -10.89
C LEU A 279 -14.20 1.42 -11.11
N ALA A 280 -13.34 2.24 -11.70
CA ALA A 280 -13.68 3.61 -12.00
C ALA A 280 -14.69 3.70 -13.18
N TYR A 281 -15.41 4.80 -13.23
CA TYR A 281 -16.27 5.11 -14.37
C TYR A 281 -15.41 5.64 -15.53
N PRO A 282 -15.39 5.03 -16.72
CA PRO A 282 -14.54 5.45 -17.84
C PRO A 282 -14.75 6.89 -18.32
N LYS A 283 -15.91 7.49 -18.03
CA LYS A 283 -16.23 8.89 -18.28
C LYS A 283 -16.21 9.75 -17.01
N GLY A 284 -15.65 9.22 -15.92
CA GLY A 284 -15.50 9.94 -14.65
C GLY A 284 -14.55 11.14 -14.75
N ASN A 285 -14.68 12.06 -13.80
CA ASN A 285 -13.93 13.32 -13.79
C ASN A 285 -12.40 13.11 -13.84
N GLN A 286 -11.88 12.01 -13.29
CA GLN A 286 -10.47 11.66 -13.28
C GLN A 286 -9.91 11.32 -14.66
N PHE A 287 -10.77 11.01 -15.65
CA PHE A 287 -10.33 10.54 -16.97
C PHE A 287 -10.69 11.47 -18.13
N ILE A 288 -11.51 12.50 -17.91
CA ILE A 288 -11.97 13.40 -18.98
C ILE A 288 -10.79 13.96 -19.78
N ASP A 289 -9.79 14.49 -19.08
CA ASP A 289 -8.63 15.10 -19.72
C ASP A 289 -7.68 14.05 -20.31
N TYR A 290 -7.57 12.87 -19.69
CA TYR A 290 -6.73 11.79 -20.18
C TYR A 290 -7.24 11.14 -21.47
N CYS A 291 -8.55 10.97 -21.56
CA CYS A 291 -9.18 10.36 -22.73
C CYS A 291 -9.36 11.35 -23.89
N GLU A 292 -9.37 12.65 -23.60
CA GLU A 292 -9.76 13.68 -24.57
C GLU A 292 -11.10 13.29 -25.24
N ASP A 293 -11.14 13.13 -26.56
CA ASP A 293 -12.29 12.61 -27.32
C ASP A 293 -12.01 11.23 -27.96
N ASN A 294 -11.00 10.51 -27.47
CA ASN A 294 -10.63 9.21 -28.02
C ASN A 294 -11.55 8.11 -27.50
N PRO A 295 -12.05 7.22 -28.36
CA PRO A 295 -12.80 6.06 -27.94
C PRO A 295 -11.89 5.05 -27.24
N VAL A 296 -12.07 4.87 -25.95
CA VAL A 296 -11.32 3.90 -25.15
C VAL A 296 -12.06 2.56 -25.08
N ASN A 297 -11.32 1.44 -25.14
CA ASN A 297 -11.90 0.11 -24.96
C ASN A 297 -11.95 -0.31 -23.50
N TRP A 298 -12.35 0.62 -22.62
CA TRP A 298 -12.45 0.38 -21.18
C TRP A 298 -13.83 -0.19 -20.82
N ARG A 299 -13.85 -1.01 -19.77
CA ARG A 299 -15.07 -1.62 -19.25
C ARG A 299 -15.06 -1.56 -17.72
N SER A 300 -16.08 -0.91 -17.18
CA SER A 300 -16.33 -0.90 -15.75
C SER A 300 -16.78 -2.26 -15.26
N GLY A 301 -16.07 -2.81 -14.28
CA GLY A 301 -16.37 -4.14 -13.76
C GLY A 301 -15.18 -4.78 -13.07
N PHE A 302 -15.32 -6.06 -12.76
CA PHE A 302 -14.34 -6.88 -12.05
C PHE A 302 -14.57 -8.37 -12.30
N VAL A 303 -13.76 -9.25 -11.70
CA VAL A 303 -13.78 -10.69 -11.99
C VAL A 303 -13.95 -11.51 -10.72
N LEU A 304 -14.84 -12.50 -10.78
CA LEU A 304 -14.99 -13.56 -9.77
C LEU A 304 -14.33 -14.84 -10.29
N MET A 305 -13.39 -15.38 -9.54
CA MET A 305 -12.63 -16.58 -9.87
C MET A 305 -12.98 -17.69 -8.86
N THR A 306 -13.25 -18.89 -9.35
CA THR A 306 -13.65 -20.02 -8.53
C THR A 306 -12.72 -21.20 -8.73
N TRP A 307 -12.24 -21.79 -7.63
CA TRP A 307 -11.43 -23.00 -7.62
C TRP A 307 -12.25 -24.20 -7.21
N HIS A 308 -11.99 -25.34 -7.86
CA HIS A 308 -12.53 -26.65 -7.51
C HIS A 308 -11.46 -27.71 -7.71
N LYS A 309 -11.14 -28.48 -6.66
CA LYS A 309 -10.06 -29.48 -6.65
C LYS A 309 -8.72 -28.87 -7.13
N SER A 310 -8.37 -27.72 -6.57
CA SER A 310 -7.17 -26.93 -6.87
C SER A 310 -7.07 -26.43 -8.32
N GLN A 311 -8.10 -26.57 -9.14
CA GLN A 311 -8.13 -26.08 -10.52
C GLN A 311 -9.03 -24.85 -10.64
N LEU A 312 -8.58 -23.86 -11.38
CA LEU A 312 -9.37 -22.68 -11.72
C LEU A 312 -10.46 -23.06 -12.71
N LEU A 313 -11.70 -22.76 -12.38
CA LEU A 313 -12.83 -22.80 -13.31
C LEU A 313 -12.77 -21.57 -14.24
N MET A 314 -13.57 -21.54 -15.29
CA MET A 314 -13.66 -20.37 -16.16
C MET A 314 -14.01 -19.13 -15.32
N PRO A 315 -13.17 -18.08 -15.33
CA PRO A 315 -13.45 -16.85 -14.60
C PRO A 315 -14.72 -16.18 -15.07
N GLU A 316 -15.46 -15.57 -14.15
CA GLU A 316 -16.73 -14.91 -14.41
C GLU A 316 -16.55 -13.39 -14.33
N MET A 317 -17.03 -12.68 -15.34
CA MET A 317 -16.99 -11.22 -15.38
C MET A 317 -18.27 -10.64 -14.82
N ILE A 318 -18.15 -9.62 -13.98
CA ILE A 318 -19.25 -8.73 -13.56
C ILE A 318 -18.98 -7.40 -14.26
N GLN A 319 -19.89 -6.95 -15.11
CA GLN A 319 -19.72 -5.75 -15.92
C GLN A 319 -20.83 -4.76 -15.64
N VAL A 320 -20.50 -3.48 -15.52
CA VAL A 320 -21.50 -2.41 -15.49
C VAL A 320 -22.20 -2.37 -16.85
N TYR A 321 -23.51 -2.45 -16.84
CA TYR A 321 -24.37 -2.34 -18.01
C TYR A 321 -24.79 -0.90 -18.25
N ASP A 322 -25.24 -0.21 -17.19
CA ASP A 322 -25.64 1.19 -17.23
C ASP A 322 -25.24 1.87 -15.91
N GLU A 323 -24.35 2.86 -16.02
CA GLU A 323 -23.85 3.60 -14.84
C GLU A 323 -24.94 4.53 -14.26
N GLU A 324 -25.72 5.18 -15.11
CA GLU A 324 -26.75 6.14 -14.69
C GLU A 324 -27.93 5.45 -14.01
N GLN A 325 -28.25 4.23 -14.46
CA GLN A 325 -29.31 3.41 -13.85
C GLN A 325 -28.79 2.49 -12.73
N SER A 326 -27.48 2.53 -12.45
CA SER A 326 -26.85 1.63 -11.46
C SER A 326 -27.08 0.15 -11.77
N GLU A 327 -26.95 -0.23 -13.03
CA GLU A 327 -27.22 -1.59 -13.52
C GLU A 327 -25.94 -2.34 -13.86
N VAL A 328 -25.87 -3.60 -13.45
CA VAL A 328 -24.77 -4.52 -13.75
C VAL A 328 -25.28 -5.78 -14.42
N GLN A 329 -24.44 -6.33 -15.31
CA GLN A 329 -24.66 -7.61 -15.97
C GLN A 329 -23.81 -8.70 -15.32
N PHE A 330 -24.45 -9.80 -14.94
CA PHE A 330 -23.78 -10.99 -14.43
C PHE A 330 -24.60 -12.26 -14.75
N ARG A 331 -23.96 -13.32 -15.25
CA ARG A 331 -24.59 -14.61 -15.59
C ARG A 331 -25.84 -14.48 -16.46
N GLY A 332 -25.79 -13.59 -17.44
CA GLY A 332 -26.90 -13.38 -18.39
C GLY A 332 -28.12 -12.64 -17.81
N LYS A 333 -27.97 -12.02 -16.65
CA LYS A 333 -28.99 -11.18 -16.01
C LYS A 333 -28.47 -9.77 -15.82
N VAL A 334 -29.38 -8.80 -15.84
CA VAL A 334 -29.13 -7.41 -15.46
C VAL A 334 -29.89 -7.16 -14.15
N PHE A 335 -29.25 -6.50 -13.21
CA PHE A 335 -29.83 -6.14 -11.91
C PHE A 335 -29.23 -4.82 -11.40
N SER A 336 -30.02 -4.08 -10.63
CA SER A 336 -29.59 -2.82 -10.00
C SER A 336 -28.81 -3.06 -8.70
N VAL A 337 -27.84 -2.17 -8.41
CA VAL A 337 -26.99 -2.21 -7.21
C VAL A 337 -27.02 -0.89 -6.44
#